data_9fad60619f83ad75779df724d681a2b7
#
_entry.id   9fad60619f83ad75779df724d681a2b7
#
_cell.length_a   1.000
_cell.length_b   1.000
_cell.length_c   1.000
_cell.angle_alpha   90.00
_cell.angle_beta   90.00
_cell.angle_gamma   90.00
#
_symmetry.space_group_name_H-M   'P 1'
#
loop_
_entity.id
_entity.type
_entity.pdbx_description
1 polymer ?
#
loop_
_entity_poly.entity_id
_entity_poly.type
_entity_poly.pdbx_seq_one_letter_code
_entity_poly.pdbx_strand_id
1 'polypeptide(L)'
;PLGPASGVITTTQAVRSPADMASLRMRALDDAQIAMYQAWGSSGTIVPWGEVPAGLQTGVIDGYLNSPFIPVMFGQTDFIKNFADADVIWPLRAVIASKDWYDGLSDADRASVDAAVETADAAAREWLAAASVNGLLALEEKGVTVQRLTPEERAVFREASLPVYNSDLMTA
;
A
#
# COMPACT_ATOMS: atom_id res chain seq x y z
N PRO A 1 3.95 10.35 -9.65
CA PRO A 1 3.01 10.87 -8.66
C PRO A 1 2.95 9.99 -7.42
N LEU A 2 2.58 10.56 -6.26
CA LEU A 2 2.26 9.82 -5.05
C LEU A 2 0.87 9.21 -5.18
N GLY A 3 0.73 7.92 -4.86
CA GLY A 3 -0.55 7.24 -4.81
C GLY A 3 -1.30 7.50 -3.50
N PRO A 4 -2.57 7.03 -3.39
CA PRO A 4 -3.27 7.00 -2.12
C PRO A 4 -2.46 6.22 -1.09
N ALA A 5 -2.41 6.73 0.13
CA ALA A 5 -1.68 6.07 1.20
C ALA A 5 -2.20 4.65 1.45
N SER A 6 -1.30 3.77 1.88
CA SER A 6 -1.67 2.43 2.29
C SER A 6 -2.21 2.43 3.71
N GLY A 7 -3.31 1.71 3.89
CA GLY A 7 -3.87 1.36 5.19
C GLY A 7 -3.60 -0.09 5.54
N VAL A 8 -4.06 -0.50 6.72
CA VAL A 8 -3.98 -1.88 7.19
C VAL A 8 -5.26 -2.62 6.83
N ILE A 9 -5.13 -3.69 6.06
CA ILE A 9 -6.24 -4.54 5.61
C ILE A 9 -6.21 -5.83 6.40
N THR A 10 -7.35 -6.23 6.98
CA THR A 10 -7.44 -7.44 7.80
C THR A 10 -8.68 -8.28 7.51
N THR A 11 -8.57 -9.59 7.75
CA THR A 11 -9.67 -10.56 7.60
C THR A 11 -10.54 -10.68 8.84
N THR A 12 -10.05 -10.29 10.01
CA THR A 12 -10.70 -10.58 11.30
C THR A 12 -10.97 -9.35 12.14
N GLN A 13 -9.92 -8.69 12.65
CA GLN A 13 -10.07 -7.65 13.66
C GLN A 13 -9.84 -6.25 13.10
N ALA A 14 -10.52 -5.26 13.70
CA ALA A 14 -10.24 -3.86 13.45
C ALA A 14 -8.89 -3.45 14.03
N VAL A 15 -8.21 -2.52 13.36
CA VAL A 15 -6.90 -2.00 13.76
C VAL A 15 -7.02 -0.49 13.92
N ARG A 16 -6.65 0.02 15.11
CA ARG A 16 -6.57 1.47 15.40
C ARG A 16 -5.21 1.87 15.98
N SER A 17 -4.41 0.88 16.39
CA SER A 17 -3.09 1.09 16.99
C SER A 17 -2.15 -0.06 16.65
N PRO A 18 -0.83 0.10 16.78
CA PRO A 18 0.13 -1.00 16.68
C PRO A 18 -0.20 -2.17 17.63
N ALA A 19 -0.75 -1.91 18.81
CA ALA A 19 -1.13 -2.96 19.75
C ALA A 19 -2.17 -3.93 19.19
N ASP A 20 -3.07 -3.46 18.32
CA ASP A 20 -4.07 -4.29 17.67
C ASP A 20 -3.46 -5.22 16.62
N MET A 21 -2.20 -5.00 16.24
CA MET A 21 -1.47 -5.81 15.27
C MET A 21 -0.80 -7.06 15.89
N ALA A 22 -0.66 -7.12 17.22
CA ALA A 22 0.24 -8.05 17.92
C ALA A 22 0.02 -9.55 17.63
N SER A 23 -1.17 -9.96 17.24
CA SER A 23 -1.50 -11.37 16.93
C SER A 23 -1.64 -11.65 15.43
N LEU A 24 -1.49 -10.64 14.58
CA LEU A 24 -1.72 -10.77 13.14
C LEU A 24 -0.48 -11.30 12.42
N ARG A 25 -0.72 -12.16 11.44
CA ARG A 25 0.27 -12.62 10.45
C ARG A 25 0.08 -11.81 9.19
N MET A 26 0.97 -10.88 8.94
CA MET A 26 0.82 -9.94 7.85
C MET A 26 1.62 -10.37 6.62
N ARG A 27 1.03 -10.22 5.46
CA ARG A 27 1.80 -10.33 4.21
C ARG A 27 2.72 -9.12 4.06
N ALA A 28 3.99 -9.38 3.84
CA ALA A 28 4.99 -8.37 3.52
C ALA A 28 5.37 -8.39 2.03
N LEU A 29 5.79 -7.24 1.52
CA LEU A 29 6.38 -7.09 0.19
C LEU A 29 7.89 -7.41 0.23
N ASP A 30 8.55 -6.97 1.29
CA ASP A 30 10.00 -6.96 1.47
C ASP A 30 10.38 -7.00 2.96
N ASP A 31 11.69 -7.02 3.22
CA ASP A 31 12.25 -7.06 4.58
C ASP A 31 11.96 -5.77 5.37
N ALA A 32 11.85 -4.62 4.70
CA ALA A 32 11.51 -3.37 5.37
C ALA A 32 10.07 -3.40 5.92
N GLN A 33 9.12 -4.00 5.19
CA GLN A 33 7.77 -4.23 5.71
C GLN A 33 7.76 -5.26 6.84
N ILE A 34 8.58 -6.30 6.78
CA ILE A 34 8.71 -7.26 7.90
C ILE A 34 9.20 -6.52 9.16
N ALA A 35 10.24 -5.72 9.06
CA ALA A 35 10.77 -4.95 10.18
C ALA A 35 9.72 -3.97 10.74
N MET A 36 8.91 -3.34 9.88
CA MET A 36 7.82 -2.46 10.30
C MET A 36 6.74 -3.24 11.07
N TYR A 37 6.31 -4.41 10.60
CA TYR A 37 5.36 -5.24 11.34
C TYR A 37 5.91 -5.68 12.69
N GLN A 38 7.20 -6.06 12.75
CA GLN A 38 7.86 -6.39 14.01
C GLN A 38 7.90 -5.21 15.00
N ALA A 39 8.15 -3.99 14.49
CA ALA A 39 8.09 -2.78 15.30
C ALA A 39 6.67 -2.48 15.84
N TRP A 40 5.63 -2.98 15.18
CA TRP A 40 4.24 -2.90 15.63
C TRP A 40 3.81 -4.12 16.49
N GLY A 41 4.73 -5.04 16.77
CA GLY A 41 4.44 -6.25 17.55
C GLY A 41 3.77 -7.38 16.77
N SER A 42 3.71 -7.28 15.44
CA SER A 42 3.12 -8.27 14.53
C SER A 42 4.20 -9.15 13.87
N SER A 43 3.81 -10.14 13.10
CA SER A 43 4.69 -10.93 12.25
C SER A 43 4.44 -10.65 10.77
N GLY A 44 5.52 -10.63 9.97
CA GLY A 44 5.47 -10.46 8.54
C GLY A 44 6.08 -11.65 7.80
N THR A 45 5.47 -12.02 6.67
CA THR A 45 6.01 -13.04 5.76
C THR A 45 5.89 -12.55 4.32
N ILE A 46 6.96 -12.67 3.54
CA ILE A 46 6.95 -12.32 2.12
C ILE A 46 6.07 -13.33 1.38
N VAL A 47 4.99 -12.84 0.77
CA VAL A 47 4.07 -13.65 -0.04
C VAL A 47 3.92 -12.97 -1.40
N PRO A 48 4.16 -13.68 -2.52
CA PRO A 48 3.92 -13.16 -3.87
C PRO A 48 2.49 -12.67 -4.03
N TRP A 49 2.30 -11.56 -4.77
CA TRP A 49 0.97 -10.94 -4.88
C TRP A 49 -0.11 -11.91 -5.38
N GLY A 50 0.22 -12.78 -6.33
CA GLY A 50 -0.72 -13.78 -6.87
C GLY A 50 -1.21 -14.80 -5.84
N GLU A 51 -0.49 -14.99 -4.72
CA GLU A 51 -0.84 -15.93 -3.66
C GLU A 51 -1.64 -15.29 -2.51
N VAL A 52 -1.74 -13.95 -2.48
CA VAL A 52 -2.43 -13.23 -1.41
C VAL A 52 -3.89 -13.66 -1.25
N PRO A 53 -4.72 -13.81 -2.30
CA PRO A 53 -6.11 -14.24 -2.14
C PRO A 53 -6.22 -15.62 -1.46
N ALA A 54 -5.41 -16.59 -1.88
CA ALA A 54 -5.38 -17.92 -1.27
C ALA A 54 -4.88 -17.87 0.19
N GLY A 55 -3.87 -17.04 0.47
CA GLY A 55 -3.35 -16.84 1.82
C GLY A 55 -4.38 -16.26 2.79
N LEU A 56 -5.18 -15.29 2.34
CA LEU A 56 -6.29 -14.71 3.12
C LEU A 56 -7.41 -15.72 3.34
N GLN A 57 -7.78 -16.46 2.30
CA GLN A 57 -8.87 -17.45 2.35
C GLN A 57 -8.54 -18.62 3.28
N THR A 58 -7.30 -19.09 3.26
CA THR A 58 -6.85 -20.23 4.09
C THR A 58 -6.38 -19.81 5.48
N GLY A 59 -6.29 -18.51 5.75
CA GLY A 59 -5.81 -17.98 7.02
C GLY A 59 -4.29 -18.16 7.22
N VAL A 60 -3.51 -18.33 6.16
CA VAL A 60 -2.04 -18.30 6.22
C VAL A 60 -1.55 -16.91 6.57
N ILE A 61 -2.24 -15.90 6.04
CA ILE A 61 -2.07 -14.49 6.39
C ILE A 61 -3.41 -13.90 6.86
N ASP A 62 -3.35 -12.98 7.81
CA ASP A 62 -4.51 -12.31 8.37
C ASP A 62 -4.76 -10.94 7.74
N GLY A 63 -3.80 -10.46 6.93
CA GLY A 63 -3.92 -9.16 6.26
C GLY A 63 -2.66 -8.72 5.52
N TYR A 64 -2.72 -7.49 5.01
CA TYR A 64 -1.61 -6.85 4.30
C TYR A 64 -1.77 -5.32 4.29
N LEU A 65 -0.73 -4.60 3.88
CA LEU A 65 -0.79 -3.15 3.65
C LEU A 65 -1.02 -2.86 2.17
N ASN A 66 -1.99 -2.02 1.87
CA ASN A 66 -2.17 -1.46 0.52
C ASN A 66 -3.14 -0.27 0.55
N SER A 67 -3.26 0.41 -0.61
CA SER A 67 -4.21 1.49 -0.82
C SER A 67 -5.66 0.96 -0.86
N PRO A 68 -6.67 1.75 -0.47
CA PRO A 68 -8.05 1.28 -0.28
C PRO A 68 -8.74 0.76 -1.56
N PHE A 69 -8.33 1.21 -2.74
CA PHE A 69 -8.90 0.74 -4.00
C PHE A 69 -8.39 -0.65 -4.43
N ILE A 70 -7.26 -1.12 -3.89
CA ILE A 70 -6.64 -2.38 -4.29
C ILE A 70 -7.52 -3.61 -4.01
N PRO A 71 -8.09 -3.78 -2.80
CA PRO A 71 -8.97 -4.93 -2.55
C PRO A 71 -10.18 -4.97 -3.49
N VAL A 72 -10.71 -3.82 -3.85
CA VAL A 72 -11.84 -3.71 -4.80
C VAL A 72 -11.40 -4.08 -6.20
N MET A 73 -10.28 -3.53 -6.66
CA MET A 73 -9.73 -3.77 -8.01
C MET A 73 -9.40 -5.25 -8.24
N PHE A 74 -8.91 -5.95 -7.21
CA PHE A 74 -8.49 -7.35 -7.30
C PHE A 74 -9.53 -8.35 -6.74
N GLY A 75 -10.77 -7.93 -6.48
CA GLY A 75 -11.84 -8.82 -6.05
C GLY A 75 -11.60 -9.50 -4.70
N GLN A 76 -10.89 -8.82 -3.78
CA GLN A 76 -10.50 -9.39 -2.48
C GLN A 76 -11.46 -9.00 -1.34
N THR A 77 -12.50 -8.23 -1.63
CA THR A 77 -13.45 -7.72 -0.63
C THR A 77 -14.22 -8.82 0.11
N ASP A 78 -14.37 -9.99 -0.50
CA ASP A 78 -15.04 -11.14 0.14
C ASP A 78 -14.19 -11.78 1.24
N PHE A 79 -12.88 -11.59 1.20
CA PHE A 79 -11.93 -12.19 2.15
C PHE A 79 -11.56 -11.27 3.31
N ILE A 80 -11.71 -9.96 3.14
CA ILE A 80 -11.34 -8.95 4.15
C ILE A 80 -12.57 -8.44 4.88
N LYS A 81 -12.38 -8.00 6.13
CA LYS A 81 -13.45 -7.44 6.96
C LYS A 81 -13.20 -6.00 7.38
N ASN A 82 -11.95 -5.60 7.46
CA ASN A 82 -11.58 -4.29 7.97
C ASN A 82 -10.50 -3.63 7.11
N PHE A 83 -10.58 -2.31 7.05
CA PHE A 83 -9.56 -1.42 6.49
C PHE A 83 -9.31 -0.29 7.48
N ALA A 84 -8.09 -0.20 8.02
CA ALA A 84 -7.68 0.94 8.84
C ALA A 84 -6.97 1.98 7.96
N ASP A 85 -7.54 3.18 7.87
CA ASP A 85 -7.02 4.32 7.10
C ASP A 85 -5.89 5.00 7.90
N ALA A 86 -4.77 4.29 8.00
CA ALA A 86 -3.66 4.65 8.88
C ALA A 86 -2.54 5.47 8.20
N ASP A 87 -2.60 5.66 6.87
CA ASP A 87 -1.62 6.43 6.07
C ASP A 87 -0.16 5.98 6.29
N VAL A 88 0.07 4.68 6.41
CA VAL A 88 1.38 4.14 6.85
C VAL A 88 2.46 4.15 5.76
N ILE A 89 2.09 4.04 4.49
CA ILE A 89 3.01 4.09 3.35
C ILE A 89 2.39 4.94 2.24
N TRP A 90 3.15 5.90 1.72
CA TRP A 90 2.78 6.69 0.56
C TRP A 90 3.50 6.13 -0.68
N PRO A 91 2.83 5.34 -1.52
CA PRO A 91 3.47 4.70 -2.66
C PRO A 91 3.86 5.74 -3.72
N LEU A 92 5.14 5.77 -4.08
CA LEU A 92 5.64 6.52 -5.22
C LEU A 92 5.50 5.67 -6.49
N ARG A 93 5.04 6.28 -7.57
CA ARG A 93 5.04 5.67 -8.90
C ARG A 93 6.02 6.42 -9.81
N ALA A 94 6.90 5.69 -10.47
CA ALA A 94 7.86 6.22 -11.42
C ALA A 94 7.78 5.43 -12.74
N VAL A 95 7.88 6.14 -13.86
CA VAL A 95 8.13 5.54 -15.16
C VAL A 95 9.64 5.53 -15.34
N ILE A 96 10.21 4.37 -15.62
CA ILE A 96 11.64 4.21 -15.85
C ILE A 96 11.87 3.63 -17.25
N ALA A 97 12.95 4.05 -17.89
CA ALA A 97 13.41 3.53 -19.18
C ALA A 97 14.91 3.27 -19.14
N SER A 98 15.39 2.36 -19.98
CA SER A 98 16.83 2.21 -20.18
C SER A 98 17.40 3.50 -20.75
N LYS A 99 18.50 3.97 -20.15
CA LYS A 99 19.18 5.20 -20.63
C LYS A 99 19.67 5.01 -22.06
N ASP A 100 20.26 3.86 -22.38
CA ASP A 100 20.79 3.58 -23.72
C ASP A 100 19.66 3.54 -24.76
N TRP A 101 18.50 2.97 -24.42
CA TRP A 101 17.34 3.01 -25.29
C TRP A 101 16.85 4.43 -25.53
N TYR A 102 16.70 5.24 -24.47
CA TYR A 102 16.21 6.61 -24.58
C TYR A 102 17.17 7.51 -25.36
N ASP A 103 18.48 7.40 -25.10
CA ASP A 103 19.51 8.16 -25.79
C ASP A 103 19.63 7.74 -27.27
N GLY A 104 19.31 6.50 -27.62
CA GLY A 104 19.30 5.97 -28.99
C GLY A 104 18.07 6.40 -29.83
N LEU A 105 17.06 7.04 -29.23
CA LEU A 105 15.89 7.53 -29.96
C LEU A 105 16.26 8.73 -30.86
N SER A 106 15.54 8.85 -31.99
CA SER A 106 15.56 10.11 -32.75
C SER A 106 14.95 11.26 -31.91
N ASP A 107 15.27 12.50 -32.25
CA ASP A 107 14.71 13.67 -31.54
C ASP A 107 13.17 13.69 -31.61
N ALA A 108 12.57 13.25 -32.72
CA ALA A 108 11.12 13.18 -32.89
C ALA A 108 10.50 12.10 -32.00
N ASP A 109 11.14 10.92 -31.90
CA ASP A 109 10.65 9.84 -31.05
C ASP A 109 10.81 10.20 -29.57
N ARG A 110 11.91 10.83 -29.19
CA ARG A 110 12.16 11.29 -27.82
C ARG A 110 11.08 12.31 -27.41
N ALA A 111 10.82 13.31 -28.26
CA ALA A 111 9.76 14.27 -28.00
C ALA A 111 8.38 13.61 -27.85
N SER A 112 8.11 12.55 -28.63
CA SER A 112 6.85 11.79 -28.52
C SER A 112 6.75 11.02 -27.21
N VAL A 113 7.85 10.40 -26.75
CA VAL A 113 7.92 9.71 -25.45
C VAL A 113 7.72 10.70 -24.31
N ASP A 114 8.40 11.84 -24.33
CA ASP A 114 8.29 12.86 -23.29
C ASP A 114 6.86 13.41 -23.19
N ALA A 115 6.23 13.73 -24.31
CA ALA A 115 4.84 14.19 -24.34
C ALA A 115 3.86 13.10 -23.82
N ALA A 116 4.11 11.84 -24.14
CA ALA A 116 3.30 10.73 -23.62
C ALA A 116 3.43 10.56 -22.11
N VAL A 117 4.65 10.71 -21.56
CA VAL A 117 4.91 10.64 -20.12
C VAL A 117 4.23 11.81 -19.39
N GLU A 118 4.31 13.05 -19.92
CA GLU A 118 3.62 14.20 -19.35
C GLU A 118 2.09 14.00 -19.31
N THR A 119 1.53 13.49 -20.40
CA THR A 119 0.09 13.20 -20.50
C THR A 119 -0.33 12.14 -19.49
N ALA A 120 0.45 11.05 -19.38
CA ALA A 120 0.18 9.97 -18.43
C ALA A 120 0.32 10.43 -16.98
N ASP A 121 1.32 11.28 -16.66
CA ASP A 121 1.52 11.81 -15.31
C ASP A 121 0.36 12.72 -14.91
N ALA A 122 -0.12 13.59 -15.81
CA ALA A 122 -1.27 14.46 -15.57
C ALA A 122 -2.55 13.64 -15.28
N ALA A 123 -2.85 12.65 -16.12
CA ALA A 123 -4.00 11.76 -15.93
C ALA A 123 -3.90 10.95 -14.64
N ALA A 124 -2.70 10.44 -14.31
CA ALA A 124 -2.46 9.69 -13.08
C ALA A 124 -2.68 10.56 -11.84
N ARG A 125 -2.24 11.82 -11.83
CA ARG A 125 -2.46 12.76 -10.70
C ARG A 125 -3.94 12.99 -10.44
N GLU A 126 -4.71 13.24 -11.49
CA GLU A 126 -6.15 13.46 -11.40
C GLU A 126 -6.86 12.23 -10.83
N TRP A 127 -6.55 11.04 -11.37
CA TRP A 127 -7.12 9.79 -10.88
C TRP A 127 -6.75 9.51 -9.43
N LEU A 128 -5.47 9.67 -9.06
CA LEU A 128 -4.97 9.38 -7.72
C LEU A 128 -5.57 10.32 -6.66
N ALA A 129 -5.87 11.57 -7.03
CA ALA A 129 -6.52 12.52 -6.12
C ALA A 129 -7.92 12.02 -5.66
N ALA A 130 -8.66 11.36 -6.55
CA ALA A 130 -9.97 10.81 -6.24
C ALA A 130 -9.91 9.37 -5.67
N ALA A 131 -8.86 8.62 -5.99
CA ALA A 131 -8.80 7.18 -5.73
C ALA A 131 -8.82 6.81 -4.24
N SER A 132 -8.30 7.67 -3.36
CA SER A 132 -8.34 7.43 -1.91
C SER A 132 -9.78 7.47 -1.39
N VAL A 133 -10.51 8.55 -1.68
CA VAL A 133 -11.90 8.73 -1.22
C VAL A 133 -12.80 7.68 -1.85
N ASN A 134 -12.72 7.50 -3.17
CA ASN A 134 -13.54 6.52 -3.89
C ASN A 134 -13.23 5.09 -3.45
N GLY A 135 -11.98 4.78 -3.14
CA GLY A 135 -11.58 3.46 -2.63
C GLY A 135 -12.19 3.16 -1.27
N LEU A 136 -12.19 4.12 -0.34
CA LEU A 136 -12.82 3.96 0.98
C LEU A 136 -14.34 3.75 0.86
N LEU A 137 -15.01 4.55 0.02
CA LEU A 137 -16.45 4.41 -0.23
C LEU A 137 -16.78 3.05 -0.85
N ALA A 138 -16.00 2.61 -1.83
CA ALA A 138 -16.20 1.31 -2.48
C ALA A 138 -15.98 0.14 -1.51
N LEU A 139 -15.05 0.25 -0.56
CA LEU A 139 -14.87 -0.76 0.50
C LEU A 139 -16.12 -0.84 1.39
N GLU A 140 -16.66 0.31 1.82
CA GLU A 140 -17.88 0.38 2.64
C GLU A 140 -19.09 -0.20 1.90
N GLU A 141 -19.26 0.10 0.61
CA GLU A 141 -20.31 -0.47 -0.25
C GLU A 141 -20.21 -2.01 -0.36
N LYS A 142 -18.98 -2.56 -0.29
CA LYS A 142 -18.71 -4.00 -0.26
C LYS A 142 -18.81 -4.62 1.13
N GLY A 143 -19.22 -3.87 2.15
CA GLY A 143 -19.40 -4.36 3.51
C GLY A 143 -18.12 -4.47 4.33
N VAL A 144 -17.01 -3.88 3.86
CA VAL A 144 -15.77 -3.77 4.64
C VAL A 144 -15.89 -2.61 5.62
N THR A 145 -15.59 -2.86 6.89
CA THR A 145 -15.60 -1.81 7.92
C THR A 145 -14.36 -0.94 7.79
N VAL A 146 -14.54 0.36 7.54
CA VAL A 146 -13.45 1.33 7.43
C VAL A 146 -13.24 2.04 8.75
N GLN A 147 -12.06 1.84 9.38
CA GLN A 147 -11.61 2.60 10.54
C GLN A 147 -10.88 3.86 10.05
N ARG A 148 -11.55 5.01 10.10
CA ARG A 148 -10.90 6.31 9.86
C ARG A 148 -10.13 6.71 11.12
N LEU A 149 -8.80 6.63 11.07
CA LEU A 149 -7.95 6.95 12.20
C LEU A 149 -7.81 8.46 12.35
N THR A 150 -7.77 8.92 13.61
CA THR A 150 -7.47 10.32 13.92
C THR A 150 -5.98 10.62 13.66
N PRO A 151 -5.58 11.91 13.57
CA PRO A 151 -4.16 12.26 13.46
C PRO A 151 -3.30 11.71 14.62
N GLU A 152 -3.85 11.64 15.83
CA GLU A 152 -3.19 11.10 17.02
C GLU A 152 -2.98 9.59 16.89
N GLU A 153 -4.00 8.84 16.45
CA GLU A 153 -3.88 7.40 16.19
C GLU A 153 -2.85 7.09 15.10
N ARG A 154 -2.82 7.88 14.02
CA ARG A 154 -1.80 7.75 12.96
C ARG A 154 -0.40 8.08 13.48
N ALA A 155 -0.26 9.06 14.38
CA ALA A 155 1.02 9.40 15.00
C ALA A 155 1.62 8.24 15.78
N VAL A 156 0.80 7.42 16.46
CA VAL A 156 1.28 6.23 17.19
C VAL A 156 1.92 5.21 16.24
N PHE A 157 1.34 4.97 15.05
CA PHE A 157 1.94 4.11 14.02
C PHE A 157 3.27 4.68 13.52
N ARG A 158 3.32 5.99 13.25
CA ARG A 158 4.54 6.66 12.80
C ARG A 158 5.65 6.54 13.84
N GLU A 159 5.35 6.81 15.11
CA GLU A 159 6.32 6.71 16.21
C GLU A 159 6.85 5.28 16.38
N ALA A 160 5.97 4.28 16.33
CA ALA A 160 6.36 2.88 16.40
C ALA A 160 7.25 2.44 15.20
N SER A 161 7.14 3.12 14.07
CA SER A 161 7.93 2.83 12.85
C SER A 161 9.29 3.50 12.83
N LEU A 162 9.59 4.48 13.69
CA LEU A 162 10.85 5.23 13.70
C LEU A 162 12.11 4.34 13.76
N PRO A 163 12.16 3.22 14.53
CA PRO A 163 13.31 2.33 14.52
C PRO A 163 13.65 1.77 13.14
N VAL A 164 12.64 1.51 12.30
CA VAL A 164 12.84 1.01 10.93
C VAL A 164 13.42 2.08 10.02
N TYR A 165 12.91 3.32 10.09
CA TYR A 165 13.42 4.45 9.31
C TYR A 165 14.86 4.81 9.64
N ASN A 166 15.31 4.52 10.87
CA ASN A 166 16.68 4.78 11.34
C ASN A 166 17.59 3.55 11.18
N SER A 167 17.14 2.49 10.54
CA SER A 167 17.90 1.27 10.31
C SER A 167 18.64 1.29 8.97
N ASP A 168 19.64 0.40 8.83
CA ASP A 168 20.39 0.23 7.58
C ASP A 168 19.51 -0.22 6.40
N LEU A 169 18.32 -0.77 6.66
CA LEU A 169 17.35 -1.15 5.63
C LEU A 169 16.85 0.03 4.79
N MET A 170 16.94 1.26 5.33
CA MET A 170 16.46 2.48 4.65
C MET A 170 17.59 3.32 4.09
N THR A 171 18.85 2.96 4.33
CA THR A 171 20.05 3.73 3.94
C THR A 171 20.89 3.04 2.86
N ALA A 172 20.49 1.85 2.40
CA ALA A 172 21.20 1.02 1.42
C ALA A 172 20.86 1.41 -0.04
#